data_53b8e36d325a859ece126c5b2f08921c
#
_entry.id   53b8e36d325a859ece126c5b2f08921c
#
_cell.length_a   1.000
_cell.length_b   1.000
_cell.length_c   1.000
_cell.angle_alpha   90.00
_cell.angle_beta   90.00
_cell.angle_gamma   90.00
#
_symmetry.space_group_name_H-M   'P 1'
#
loop_
_entity.id
_entity.type
_entity.pdbx_description
1 polymer ?
#
loop_
_entity_poly.entity_id
_entity_poly.type
_entity_poly.pdbx_seq_one_letter_code
_entity_poly.pdbx_strand_id
1 'polypeptide(L)'
;EWEYIVRSFRQLGGIAENIELREGQFGRGVFTKNPEQKPTIMTPKNVLIKRKNVELDKGKIAIKHDLNTSNTAKEFAEYYYNQLSWGNGGNADSQSFLKQITSLSTPVKNALAKHRFIDKRLLNYKDNMETLLERFIDERAFQFKGESVLVPMLELVNHSNYHPPFRVTQNGLKTPPGNPE
;
A
#
# COMPACT_ATOMS: atom_id res chain seq x y z
N GLU A 1 4.67 18.39 -2.24
CA GLU A 1 4.15 17.10 -2.75
C GLU A 1 3.18 16.45 -1.75
N TRP A 2 3.58 16.22 -0.50
CA TRP A 2 2.73 15.66 0.55
C TRP A 2 1.45 16.48 0.80
N GLU A 3 1.56 17.79 0.92
CA GLU A 3 0.40 18.68 1.11
C GLU A 3 -0.60 18.63 -0.05
N TYR A 4 -0.11 18.48 -1.27
CA TYR A 4 -0.95 18.27 -2.45
C TYR A 4 -1.72 16.97 -2.35
N ILE A 5 -1.05 15.88 -1.98
CA ILE A 5 -1.68 14.55 -1.81
C ILE A 5 -2.75 14.60 -0.72
N VAL A 6 -2.44 15.16 0.45
CA VAL A 6 -3.41 15.28 1.56
C VAL A 6 -4.63 16.11 1.15
N ARG A 7 -4.40 17.22 0.45
CA ARG A 7 -5.49 18.08 -0.04
C ARG A 7 -6.39 17.34 -1.05
N SER A 8 -5.78 16.70 -2.05
CA SER A 8 -6.52 15.94 -3.07
C SER A 8 -7.29 14.76 -2.46
N PHE A 9 -6.68 14.07 -1.49
CA PHE A 9 -7.33 13.01 -0.75
C PHE A 9 -8.58 13.49 0.00
N ARG A 10 -8.48 14.64 0.67
CA ARG A 10 -9.63 15.27 1.37
C ARG A 10 -10.73 15.69 0.41
N GLN A 11 -10.41 16.20 -0.77
CA GLN A 11 -11.38 16.54 -1.81
C GLN A 11 -12.18 15.32 -2.31
N LEU A 12 -11.58 14.13 -2.23
CA LEU A 12 -12.23 12.86 -2.54
C LEU A 12 -13.05 12.27 -1.36
N GLY A 13 -13.18 13.02 -0.27
CA GLY A 13 -13.90 12.59 0.94
C GLY A 13 -13.05 11.83 1.95
N GLY A 14 -11.73 11.78 1.76
CA GLY A 14 -10.80 11.20 2.72
C GLY A 14 -10.63 12.06 3.97
N ILE A 15 -10.30 11.43 5.09
CA ILE A 15 -9.89 12.10 6.32
C ILE A 15 -8.39 11.85 6.51
N ALA A 16 -7.64 12.90 6.71
CA ALA A 16 -6.20 12.87 6.99
C ALA A 16 -5.90 14.01 7.97
N GLU A 17 -5.95 13.69 9.26
CA GLU A 17 -5.85 14.67 10.36
C GLU A 17 -4.68 14.35 11.25
N ASN A 18 -3.96 15.38 11.66
CA ASN A 18 -2.82 15.29 12.57
C ASN A 18 -1.76 14.27 12.14
N ILE A 19 -1.44 14.25 10.85
CA ILE A 19 -0.46 13.34 10.25
C ILE A 19 0.60 14.10 9.47
N GLU A 20 1.79 13.55 9.43
CA GLU A 20 2.90 13.98 8.61
C GLU A 20 3.61 12.80 7.95
N LEU A 21 4.22 13.04 6.80
CA LEU A 21 5.09 12.07 6.14
C LEU A 21 6.54 12.37 6.52
N ARG A 22 7.26 11.39 7.05
CA ARG A 22 8.69 11.52 7.37
C ARG A 22 9.42 10.20 7.31
N GLU A 23 10.74 10.27 7.27
CA GLU A 23 11.59 9.09 7.45
C GLU A 23 11.55 8.62 8.91
N GLY A 24 11.47 7.32 9.09
CA GLY A 24 11.49 6.64 10.38
C GLY A 24 12.48 5.48 10.38
N GLN A 25 12.52 4.72 11.45
CA GLN A 25 13.42 3.57 11.61
C GLN A 25 13.24 2.50 10.52
N PHE A 26 12.03 2.36 9.99
CA PHE A 26 11.66 1.37 8.96
C PHE A 26 11.43 2.00 7.59
N GLY A 27 12.08 3.13 7.32
CA GLY A 27 11.88 3.90 6.10
C GLY A 27 10.78 4.96 6.24
N ARG A 28 10.33 5.46 5.11
CA ARG A 28 9.34 6.52 5.06
C ARG A 28 7.95 6.02 5.44
N GLY A 29 7.28 6.75 6.30
CA GLY A 29 5.94 6.42 6.77
C GLY A 29 5.14 7.62 7.22
N VAL A 30 3.87 7.40 7.54
CA VAL A 30 2.99 8.40 8.12
C VAL A 30 3.05 8.32 9.64
N PHE A 31 3.28 9.46 10.26
CA PHE A 31 3.44 9.63 11.70
C PHE A 31 2.48 10.69 12.24
N THR A 32 2.28 10.68 13.55
CA THR A 32 1.53 11.72 14.26
C THR A 32 2.32 13.02 14.24
N LYS A 33 1.68 14.12 13.79
CA LYS A 33 2.29 15.44 13.75
C LYS A 33 2.37 16.10 15.14
N ASN A 34 1.28 16.05 15.89
CA ASN A 34 1.19 16.55 17.26
C ASN A 34 0.76 15.40 18.19
N PRO A 35 1.61 14.92 19.11
CA PRO A 35 1.31 13.80 20.00
C PRO A 35 0.13 14.05 20.95
N GLU A 36 -0.22 15.30 21.22
CA GLU A 36 -1.38 15.65 22.06
C GLU A 36 -2.72 15.46 21.34
N GLN A 37 -2.70 15.32 20.04
CA GLN A 37 -3.89 15.19 19.19
C GLN A 37 -3.92 13.82 18.53
N LYS A 38 -5.10 13.26 18.43
CA LYS A 38 -5.29 11.95 17.82
C LYS A 38 -5.09 12.00 16.30
N PRO A 39 -4.18 11.18 15.73
CA PRO A 39 -4.08 11.03 14.29
C PRO A 39 -5.30 10.25 13.75
N THR A 40 -5.79 10.66 12.60
CA THR A 40 -6.90 9.96 11.94
C THR A 40 -6.66 9.91 10.43
N ILE A 41 -6.75 8.70 9.88
CA ILE A 41 -6.85 8.48 8.43
C ILE A 41 -8.13 7.66 8.18
N MET A 42 -8.93 8.10 7.24
CA MET A 42 -10.06 7.33 6.71
C MET A 42 -10.03 7.40 5.18
N THR A 43 -9.82 6.27 4.55
CA THR A 43 -9.84 6.14 3.08
C THR A 43 -11.24 5.73 2.64
N PRO A 44 -11.96 6.59 1.92
CA PRO A 44 -13.32 6.30 1.50
C PRO A 44 -13.34 5.24 0.38
N LYS A 45 -14.46 4.53 0.26
CA LYS A 45 -14.62 3.40 -0.68
C LYS A 45 -14.37 3.75 -2.15
N ASN A 46 -14.65 4.98 -2.55
CA ASN A 46 -14.43 5.46 -3.93
C ASN A 46 -12.95 5.70 -4.27
N VAL A 47 -12.06 5.65 -3.28
CA VAL A 47 -10.59 5.76 -3.45
C VAL A 47 -9.90 4.40 -3.31
N LEU A 48 -10.63 3.35 -2.90
CA LEU A 48 -10.10 2.00 -2.83
C LEU A 48 -9.90 1.43 -4.24
N ILE A 49 -8.71 0.94 -4.52
CA ILE A 49 -8.38 0.39 -5.83
C ILE A 49 -8.35 -1.12 -5.76
N LYS A 50 -9.24 -1.77 -6.51
CA LYS A 50 -9.25 -3.24 -6.59
C LYS A 50 -7.96 -3.74 -7.23
N ARG A 51 -7.37 -4.79 -6.65
CA ARG A 51 -6.14 -5.43 -7.16
C ARG A 51 -6.19 -5.69 -8.68
N LYS A 52 -7.30 -6.24 -9.17
CA LYS A 52 -7.50 -6.58 -10.58
C LYS A 52 -7.49 -5.39 -11.55
N ASN A 53 -7.65 -4.17 -11.01
CA ASN A 53 -7.66 -2.94 -11.79
C ASN A 53 -6.30 -2.24 -11.82
N VAL A 54 -5.28 -2.79 -11.16
CA VAL A 54 -3.92 -2.25 -11.16
C VAL A 54 -3.12 -2.92 -12.26
N GLU A 55 -2.44 -2.12 -13.07
CA GLU A 55 -1.52 -2.60 -14.11
C GLU A 55 -0.31 -1.67 -14.21
N LEU A 56 0.64 -2.03 -15.06
CA LEU A 56 1.77 -1.18 -15.40
C LEU A 56 1.64 -0.66 -16.83
N ASP A 57 1.73 0.65 -16.98
CA ASP A 57 1.96 1.32 -18.26
C ASP A 57 3.34 1.99 -18.21
N LYS A 58 4.23 1.54 -19.12
CA LYS A 58 5.62 2.06 -19.23
C LYS A 58 6.36 2.12 -17.88
N GLY A 59 6.16 1.08 -17.05
CA GLY A 59 6.81 0.97 -15.74
C GLY A 59 6.20 1.80 -14.63
N LYS A 60 5.10 2.49 -14.88
CA LYS A 60 4.31 3.23 -13.88
C LYS A 60 3.02 2.49 -13.55
N ILE A 61 2.54 2.66 -12.32
CA ILE A 61 1.22 2.18 -11.94
C ILE A 61 0.16 2.95 -12.73
N ALA A 62 -0.69 2.20 -13.40
CA ALA A 62 -1.89 2.67 -14.08
C ALA A 62 -3.12 1.94 -13.51
N ILE A 63 -4.24 2.63 -13.45
CA ILE A 63 -5.49 2.09 -12.93
C ILE A 63 -6.48 1.91 -14.08
N LYS A 64 -6.93 0.68 -14.30
CA LYS A 64 -8.00 0.40 -15.27
C LYS A 64 -9.28 1.11 -14.88
N HIS A 65 -9.99 1.57 -15.87
CA HIS A 65 -11.30 2.20 -15.63
C HIS A 65 -12.27 1.18 -15.00
N ASP A 66 -12.89 1.56 -13.89
CA ASP A 66 -13.96 0.81 -13.22
C ASP A 66 -15.16 1.75 -13.07
N LEU A 67 -16.35 1.22 -13.28
CA LEU A 67 -17.61 1.97 -13.14
C LEU A 67 -17.79 2.62 -11.75
N ASN A 68 -17.11 2.10 -10.75
CA ASN A 68 -17.19 2.59 -9.37
C ASN A 68 -16.11 3.60 -8.98
N THR A 69 -15.14 3.86 -9.87
CA THR A 69 -14.02 4.75 -9.60
C THR A 69 -14.12 5.96 -10.53
N SER A 70 -14.26 7.15 -9.97
CA SER A 70 -14.26 8.38 -10.76
C SER A 70 -12.88 8.65 -11.38
N ASN A 71 -12.84 9.40 -12.49
CA ASN A 71 -11.58 9.80 -13.11
C ASN A 71 -10.65 10.52 -12.11
N THR A 72 -11.19 11.41 -11.28
CA THR A 72 -10.43 12.12 -10.26
C THR A 72 -9.83 11.18 -9.21
N ALA A 73 -10.57 10.14 -8.79
CA ALA A 73 -10.04 9.15 -7.85
C ALA A 73 -8.96 8.27 -8.49
N LYS A 74 -9.13 7.93 -9.77
CA LYS A 74 -8.12 7.23 -10.57
C LYS A 74 -6.83 8.04 -10.68
N GLU A 75 -6.91 9.29 -11.14
CA GLU A 75 -5.78 10.21 -11.28
C GLU A 75 -5.05 10.41 -9.95
N PHE A 76 -5.81 10.58 -8.87
CA PHE A 76 -5.25 10.66 -7.52
C PHE A 76 -4.47 9.40 -7.16
N ALA A 77 -5.04 8.20 -7.36
CA ALA A 77 -4.38 6.95 -7.01
C ALA A 77 -3.12 6.72 -7.85
N GLU A 78 -3.16 6.95 -9.16
CA GLU A 78 -2.00 6.86 -10.04
C GLU A 78 -0.88 7.82 -9.60
N TYR A 79 -1.23 9.08 -9.31
CA TYR A 79 -0.28 10.06 -8.79
C TYR A 79 0.32 9.61 -7.45
N TYR A 80 -0.53 9.24 -6.50
CA TYR A 80 -0.14 8.79 -5.17
C TYR A 80 0.86 7.62 -5.23
N TYR A 81 0.51 6.53 -5.94
CA TYR A 81 1.38 5.36 -6.01
C TYR A 81 2.69 5.65 -6.74
N ASN A 82 2.64 6.38 -7.83
CA ASN A 82 3.85 6.69 -8.60
C ASN A 82 4.78 7.69 -7.90
N GLN A 83 4.28 8.52 -6.99
CA GLN A 83 5.11 9.50 -6.26
C GLN A 83 5.57 8.99 -4.90
N LEU A 84 4.70 8.32 -4.14
CA LEU A 84 5.02 7.97 -2.75
C LEU A 84 5.42 6.52 -2.54
N SER A 85 4.92 5.61 -3.35
CA SER A 85 5.01 4.19 -3.04
C SER A 85 5.82 3.45 -4.12
N TRP A 86 5.20 3.10 -5.22
CA TRP A 86 5.86 2.40 -6.33
C TRP A 86 7.06 3.19 -6.90
N GLY A 87 6.86 4.45 -7.24
CA GLY A 87 7.88 5.28 -7.89
C GLY A 87 8.98 5.77 -6.95
N ASN A 88 8.75 5.75 -5.64
CA ASN A 88 9.70 6.23 -4.64
C ASN A 88 10.27 5.10 -3.79
N GLY A 89 10.88 4.13 -4.45
CA GLY A 89 11.60 3.03 -3.81
C GLY A 89 10.85 1.70 -3.77
N GLY A 90 9.52 1.67 -3.71
CA GLY A 90 8.75 0.44 -3.56
C GLY A 90 8.98 -0.60 -4.67
N ASN A 91 9.23 -0.16 -5.91
CA ASN A 91 9.65 -1.03 -7.00
C ASN A 91 11.09 -1.54 -6.82
N ALA A 92 12.01 -0.68 -6.36
CA ALA A 92 13.40 -1.06 -6.12
C ALA A 92 13.52 -2.03 -4.94
N ASP A 93 12.77 -1.82 -3.86
CA ASP A 93 12.72 -2.71 -2.70
C ASP A 93 12.17 -4.08 -3.07
N SER A 94 11.07 -4.12 -3.82
CA SER A 94 10.50 -5.36 -4.35
C SER A 94 11.50 -6.08 -5.26
N GLN A 95 12.20 -5.36 -6.14
CA GLN A 95 13.23 -5.92 -7.01
C GLN A 95 14.42 -6.49 -6.21
N SER A 96 14.89 -5.76 -5.19
CA SER A 96 15.98 -6.20 -4.31
C SER A 96 15.60 -7.49 -3.58
N PHE A 97 14.41 -7.55 -3.00
CA PHE A 97 13.90 -8.75 -2.35
C PHE A 97 13.84 -9.94 -3.30
N LEU A 98 13.32 -9.74 -4.51
CA LEU A 98 13.20 -10.82 -5.49
C LEU A 98 14.58 -11.32 -5.96
N LYS A 99 15.56 -10.45 -6.15
CA LYS A 99 16.95 -10.83 -6.43
C LYS A 99 17.54 -11.67 -5.30
N GLN A 100 17.29 -11.31 -4.04
CA GLN A 100 17.74 -12.11 -2.89
C GLN A 100 17.09 -13.50 -2.90
N ILE A 101 15.78 -13.61 -3.12
CA ILE A 101 15.09 -14.91 -3.20
C ILE A 101 15.60 -15.74 -4.38
N THR A 102 15.82 -15.15 -5.55
CA THR A 102 16.31 -15.89 -6.72
C THR A 102 17.72 -16.41 -6.56
N SER A 103 18.57 -15.74 -5.76
CA SER A 103 19.93 -16.17 -5.46
C SER A 103 20.01 -17.38 -4.50
N LEU A 104 18.93 -17.68 -3.77
CA LEU A 104 18.89 -18.83 -2.86
C LEU A 104 18.86 -20.16 -3.62
N SER A 105 19.46 -21.19 -3.03
CA SER A 105 19.39 -22.55 -3.58
C SER A 105 17.95 -23.10 -3.53
N THR A 106 17.61 -24.01 -4.42
CA THR A 106 16.27 -24.63 -4.48
C THR A 106 15.84 -25.28 -3.16
N PRO A 107 16.70 -26.03 -2.42
CA PRO A 107 16.32 -26.58 -1.11
C PRO A 107 15.94 -25.50 -0.10
N VAL A 108 16.69 -24.38 -0.06
CA VAL A 108 16.40 -23.26 0.84
C VAL A 108 15.07 -22.58 0.47
N LYS A 109 14.83 -22.31 -0.81
CA LYS A 109 13.55 -21.75 -1.28
C LYS A 109 12.37 -22.64 -0.88
N ASN A 110 12.49 -23.96 -1.09
CA ASN A 110 11.45 -24.91 -0.73
C ASN A 110 11.17 -24.94 0.77
N ALA A 111 12.22 -24.88 1.60
CA ALA A 111 12.08 -24.79 3.05
C ALA A 111 11.37 -23.51 3.49
N LEU A 112 11.76 -22.34 2.95
CA LEU A 112 11.12 -21.07 3.23
C LEU A 112 9.64 -21.08 2.83
N ALA A 113 9.29 -21.62 1.66
CA ALA A 113 7.91 -21.73 1.21
C ALA A 113 7.09 -22.73 2.05
N LYS A 114 7.70 -23.85 2.45
CA LYS A 114 7.07 -24.83 3.36
C LYS A 114 6.69 -24.22 4.69
N HIS A 115 7.55 -23.39 5.25
CA HIS A 115 7.33 -22.69 6.52
C HIS A 115 6.61 -21.34 6.36
N ARG A 116 6.13 -21.01 5.17
CA ARG A 116 5.37 -19.78 4.87
C ARG A 116 6.14 -18.46 5.08
N PHE A 117 7.46 -18.50 5.05
CA PHE A 117 8.29 -17.29 5.05
C PHE A 117 8.29 -16.57 3.70
N ILE A 118 8.06 -17.32 2.62
CA ILE A 118 7.84 -16.78 1.28
C ILE A 118 6.61 -17.45 0.64
N ASP A 119 5.97 -16.75 -0.31
CA ASP A 119 4.88 -17.31 -1.09
C ASP A 119 5.41 -18.39 -2.05
N LYS A 120 4.67 -19.50 -2.20
CA LYS A 120 5.02 -20.58 -3.13
C LYS A 120 5.16 -20.13 -4.58
N ARG A 121 4.45 -19.08 -4.98
CA ARG A 121 4.56 -18.45 -6.30
C ARG A 121 5.98 -17.95 -6.59
N LEU A 122 6.74 -17.58 -5.55
CA LEU A 122 8.12 -17.13 -5.67
C LEU A 122 9.12 -18.25 -5.96
N LEU A 123 8.74 -19.55 -5.85
CA LEU A 123 9.62 -20.67 -6.21
C LEU A 123 9.95 -20.70 -7.71
N ASN A 124 9.02 -20.28 -8.55
CA ASN A 124 9.15 -20.24 -10.01
C ASN A 124 9.13 -18.80 -10.55
N TYR A 125 9.64 -17.89 -9.75
CA TYR A 125 9.66 -16.47 -10.08
C TYR A 125 10.35 -16.21 -11.44
N LYS A 126 9.66 -15.45 -12.27
CA LYS A 126 10.23 -14.86 -13.48
C LYS A 126 10.59 -13.41 -13.18
N ASP A 127 11.80 -13.00 -13.49
CA ASP A 127 12.25 -11.62 -13.35
C ASP A 127 11.60 -10.76 -14.44
N ASN A 128 10.36 -10.37 -14.19
CA ASN A 128 9.61 -9.46 -15.05
C ASN A 128 8.81 -8.45 -14.23
N MET A 129 8.44 -7.36 -14.86
CA MET A 129 7.72 -6.26 -14.22
C MET A 129 6.34 -6.65 -13.68
N GLU A 130 5.70 -7.64 -14.29
CA GLU A 130 4.40 -8.15 -13.85
C GLU A 130 4.49 -8.84 -12.49
N THR A 131 5.47 -9.71 -12.28
CA THR A 131 5.70 -10.37 -10.99
C THR A 131 6.13 -9.36 -9.93
N LEU A 132 6.86 -8.33 -10.33
CA LEU A 132 7.24 -7.22 -9.44
C LEU A 132 6.01 -6.46 -8.94
N LEU A 133 5.09 -6.15 -9.84
CA LEU A 133 3.80 -5.52 -9.50
C LEU A 133 2.97 -6.40 -8.58
N GLU A 134 2.86 -7.70 -8.89
CA GLU A 134 2.16 -8.67 -8.05
C GLU A 134 2.72 -8.67 -6.61
N ARG A 135 4.04 -8.68 -6.47
CA ARG A 135 4.71 -8.60 -5.17
C ARG A 135 4.39 -7.31 -4.43
N PHE A 136 4.52 -6.17 -5.12
CA PHE A 136 4.20 -4.87 -4.57
C PHE A 136 2.75 -4.80 -4.04
N ILE A 137 1.81 -5.34 -4.82
CA ILE A 137 0.40 -5.39 -4.43
C ILE A 137 0.18 -6.32 -3.23
N ASP A 138 0.80 -7.50 -3.22
CA ASP A 138 0.66 -8.48 -2.14
C ASP A 138 1.11 -7.91 -0.78
N GLU A 139 2.12 -7.05 -0.77
CA GLU A 139 2.62 -6.42 0.45
C GLU A 139 1.72 -5.31 1.00
N ARG A 140 0.88 -4.71 0.14
CA ARG A 140 0.11 -3.49 0.45
C ARG A 140 -1.39 -3.64 0.39
N ALA A 141 -1.87 -4.78 -0.10
CA ALA A 141 -3.30 -4.98 -0.27
C ALA A 141 -3.99 -5.34 1.05
N PHE A 142 -5.17 -4.78 1.24
CA PHE A 142 -6.07 -5.04 2.36
C PHE A 142 -7.27 -5.84 1.89
N GLN A 143 -7.91 -6.56 2.81
CA GLN A 143 -9.20 -7.19 2.54
C GLN A 143 -10.34 -6.25 2.90
N PHE A 144 -11.15 -5.89 1.89
CA PHE A 144 -12.32 -5.05 2.07
C PHE A 144 -13.53 -5.74 1.43
N LYS A 145 -14.49 -6.17 2.26
CA LYS A 145 -15.72 -6.85 1.84
C LYS A 145 -15.46 -8.04 0.89
N GLY A 146 -14.43 -8.84 1.17
CA GLY A 146 -14.06 -10.01 0.38
C GLY A 146 -13.25 -9.72 -0.89
N GLU A 147 -12.93 -8.47 -1.17
CA GLU A 147 -12.05 -8.08 -2.27
C GLU A 147 -10.68 -7.62 -1.76
N SER A 148 -9.64 -7.94 -2.50
CA SER A 148 -8.28 -7.42 -2.26
C SER A 148 -8.17 -6.03 -2.89
N VAL A 149 -7.86 -5.02 -2.07
CA VAL A 149 -7.79 -3.61 -2.47
C VAL A 149 -6.51 -2.95 -2.00
N LEU A 150 -5.98 -2.05 -2.79
CA LEU A 150 -4.97 -1.08 -2.36
C LEU A 150 -5.68 0.11 -1.69
N VAL A 151 -5.10 0.59 -0.60
CA VAL A 151 -5.72 1.62 0.26
C VAL A 151 -4.76 2.80 0.39
N PRO A 152 -4.85 3.81 -0.49
CA PRO A 152 -4.02 4.99 -0.40
C PRO A 152 -4.06 5.62 0.99
N MET A 153 -2.95 6.19 1.43
CA MET A 153 -2.69 6.76 2.74
C MET A 153 -2.54 5.73 3.87
N LEU A 154 -3.40 4.72 3.98
CA LEU A 154 -3.32 3.71 5.04
C LEU A 154 -2.14 2.74 4.85
N GLU A 155 -1.70 2.49 3.63
CA GLU A 155 -0.53 1.63 3.36
C GLU A 155 0.79 2.21 3.88
N LEU A 156 0.85 3.53 4.11
CA LEU A 156 2.03 4.22 4.67
C LEU A 156 2.05 4.21 6.20
N VAL A 157 1.00 3.73 6.85
CA VAL A 157 0.95 3.61 8.31
C VAL A 157 1.68 2.34 8.71
N ASN A 158 2.73 2.48 9.52
CA ASN A 158 3.48 1.34 10.03
C ASN A 158 2.58 0.43 10.87
N HIS A 159 2.68 -0.86 10.62
CA HIS A 159 1.98 -1.86 11.42
C HIS A 159 2.65 -2.03 12.79
N SER A 160 1.83 -2.13 13.83
CA SER A 160 2.27 -2.53 15.16
C SER A 160 1.53 -3.79 15.59
N ASN A 161 2.25 -4.75 16.14
CA ASN A 161 1.66 -5.96 16.72
C ASN A 161 0.84 -5.68 18.00
N TYR A 162 0.99 -4.47 18.56
CA TYR A 162 0.33 -4.05 19.80
C TYR A 162 -0.92 -3.22 19.59
N HIS A 163 -1.19 -2.81 18.35
CA HIS A 163 -2.34 -1.97 18.02
C HIS A 163 -3.43 -2.77 17.28
N PRO A 164 -4.71 -2.41 17.50
CA PRO A 164 -5.80 -3.06 16.81
C PRO A 164 -5.72 -2.84 15.29
N PRO A 165 -6.22 -3.78 14.49
CA PRO A 165 -6.21 -3.66 13.04
C PRO A 165 -7.08 -2.50 12.56
N PHE A 166 -6.87 -2.07 11.31
CA PHE A 166 -7.72 -1.09 10.64
C PHE A 166 -9.20 -1.52 10.69
N ARG A 167 -10.08 -0.53 10.86
CA ARG A 167 -11.51 -0.78 10.93
C ARG A 167 -12.16 -0.64 9.56
N VAL A 168 -12.89 -1.67 9.16
CA VAL A 168 -13.79 -1.60 8.01
C VAL A 168 -15.05 -0.86 8.45
N THR A 169 -15.43 0.17 7.70
CA THR A 169 -16.67 0.94 7.90
C THR A 169 -17.58 0.79 6.67
N GLN A 170 -18.81 1.29 6.74
CA GLN A 170 -19.68 1.35 5.56
C GLN A 170 -19.07 2.22 4.45
N ASN A 171 -18.29 3.24 4.81
CA ASN A 171 -17.78 4.26 3.91
C ASN A 171 -16.31 4.06 3.49
N GLY A 172 -15.61 3.07 4.05
CA GLY A 172 -14.20 2.82 3.72
C GLY A 172 -13.42 2.15 4.84
N LEU A 173 -12.12 2.36 4.86
CA LEU A 173 -11.18 1.88 5.86
C LEU A 173 -10.65 3.04 6.71
N LYS A 174 -10.54 2.83 8.00
CA LYS A 174 -10.11 3.85 8.96
C LYS A 174 -9.06 3.30 9.92
N THR A 175 -8.11 4.16 10.32
CA THR A 175 -7.22 3.87 11.45
C THR A 175 -8.03 3.58 12.71
N PRO A 176 -7.58 2.66 13.57
CA PRO A 176 -8.22 2.43 14.86
C PRO A 176 -8.15 3.70 15.71
N PRO A 177 -9.02 3.83 16.74
CA PRO A 177 -8.83 4.84 17.75
C PRO A 177 -7.57 4.48 18.54
N GLY A 178 -6.42 5.03 18.12
CA GLY A 178 -5.16 4.91 18.86
C GLY A 178 -5.11 5.92 20.00
N ASN A 179 -4.43 5.58 21.10
CA ASN A 179 -3.85 6.60 21.94
C ASN A 179 -2.65 7.17 21.19
N PRO A 180 -2.41 8.48 21.18
CA PRO A 180 -1.13 9.01 20.74
C PRO A 180 -0.05 8.47 21.70
N GLU A 181 0.87 7.68 21.20
CA GLU A 181 2.15 7.38 21.85
C GLU A 181 3.24 8.26 21.24
#